data_fc7fdd61339dac85c61be25fde480ea8
#
_entry.id   fc7fdd61339dac85c61be25fde480ea8
#
_cell.length_a   1.000
_cell.length_b   1.000
_cell.length_c   1.000
_cell.angle_alpha   90.00
_cell.angle_beta   90.00
_cell.angle_gamma   90.00
#
_symmetry.space_group_name_H-M   'P 1'
#
loop_
_entity.id
_entity.type
_entity.pdbx_description
1 polymer ?
#
loop_
_entity_poly.entity_id
_entity_poly.type
_entity_poly.pdbx_seq_one_letter_code
_entity_poly.pdbx_strand_id
1 'polypeptide(L)'
;NSCQSLYLGCLLSLNREKDFNEKYKELADKKACNSDIGGIVEHANIIYGKKYTSTFCHESINYVFIEKINEELFSENDLKELISYSKMSKKEDRSQGLLENGIQTSGNLFSLDYPFIKSIQKALEIKIEKYKKKFPNSGQGFINNWPKNYELSAWMISMKTGGFLKSHNHEYGWITGSFYLQIPKYKNNDDSGNIAFSYQGPRYPNKGKNFNLTIKKIETRDICIFPSSLFHHTIPFNSSEERI
;
A
#
# COMPACT_ATOMS: atom_id res chain seq x y z
N ASN A 1 -9.92 5.11 -17.83
CA ASN A 1 -10.18 4.16 -16.73
C ASN A 1 -10.56 4.87 -15.42
N SER A 2 -9.98 6.03 -15.07
CA SER A 2 -10.29 6.76 -13.83
C SER A 2 -11.77 7.21 -13.74
N CYS A 3 -12.38 7.66 -14.83
CA CYS A 3 -13.80 8.04 -14.83
C CYS A 3 -14.73 6.85 -14.56
N GLN A 4 -14.37 5.65 -14.97
CA GLN A 4 -15.19 4.45 -14.77
C GLN A 4 -15.11 3.93 -13.35
N SER A 5 -13.94 3.96 -12.73
CA SER A 5 -13.77 3.60 -11.32
C SER A 5 -14.43 4.63 -10.41
N LEU A 6 -14.31 5.92 -10.69
CA LEU A 6 -15.04 6.97 -9.98
C LEU A 6 -16.55 6.76 -10.06
N TYR A 7 -17.10 6.46 -11.25
CA TYR A 7 -18.51 6.20 -11.40
C TYR A 7 -18.97 4.97 -10.60
N LEU A 8 -18.20 3.87 -10.66
CA LEU A 8 -18.46 2.68 -9.87
C LEU A 8 -18.43 2.97 -8.37
N GLY A 9 -17.45 3.75 -7.90
CA GLY A 9 -17.35 4.21 -6.51
C GLY A 9 -18.53 5.08 -6.07
N CYS A 10 -19.02 5.98 -6.95
CA CYS A 10 -20.22 6.77 -6.69
C CYS A 10 -21.47 5.89 -6.53
N LEU A 11 -21.64 4.88 -7.38
CA LEU A 11 -22.77 3.93 -7.26
C LEU A 11 -22.74 3.18 -5.94
N LEU A 12 -21.55 2.76 -5.49
CA LEU A 12 -21.36 2.12 -4.19
C LEU A 12 -21.68 3.08 -3.03
N SER A 13 -21.18 4.33 -3.10
CA SER A 13 -21.43 5.35 -2.08
C SER A 13 -22.90 5.72 -1.95
N LEU A 14 -23.63 5.78 -3.09
CA LEU A 14 -25.06 6.04 -3.15
C LEU A 14 -25.92 4.81 -2.90
N ASN A 15 -25.32 3.66 -2.61
CA ASN A 15 -26.02 2.38 -2.39
C ASN A 15 -26.89 1.95 -3.57
N ARG A 16 -26.48 2.23 -4.79
CA ARG A 16 -27.20 1.84 -6.02
C ARG A 16 -26.74 0.46 -6.48
N GLU A 17 -27.08 -0.57 -5.71
CA GLU A 17 -26.60 -1.95 -5.92
C GLU A 17 -26.89 -2.49 -7.31
N LYS A 18 -28.12 -2.28 -7.84
CA LYS A 18 -28.49 -2.75 -9.18
C LYS A 18 -27.59 -2.15 -10.24
N ASP A 19 -27.44 -0.84 -10.23
CA ASP A 19 -26.62 -0.12 -11.20
C ASP A 19 -25.13 -0.45 -11.05
N PHE A 20 -24.68 -0.67 -9.81
CA PHE A 20 -23.33 -1.15 -9.53
C PHE A 20 -23.07 -2.50 -10.19
N ASN A 21 -24.01 -3.46 -10.04
CA ASN A 21 -23.91 -4.78 -10.64
C ASN A 21 -23.84 -4.71 -12.18
N GLU A 22 -24.71 -3.94 -12.80
CA GLU A 22 -24.74 -3.76 -14.27
C GLU A 22 -23.43 -3.13 -14.76
N LYS A 23 -22.98 -2.06 -14.09
CA LYS A 23 -21.74 -1.38 -14.47
C LYS A 23 -20.51 -2.25 -14.22
N TYR A 24 -20.45 -2.97 -13.10
CA TYR A 24 -19.32 -3.84 -12.85
C TYR A 24 -19.24 -5.00 -13.85
N LYS A 25 -20.39 -5.59 -14.22
CA LYS A 25 -20.43 -6.61 -15.27
C LYS A 25 -19.87 -6.09 -16.60
N GLU A 26 -20.27 -4.89 -17.02
CA GLU A 26 -19.72 -4.25 -18.22
C GLU A 26 -18.19 -4.12 -18.16
N LEU A 27 -17.66 -3.69 -17.00
CA LEU A 27 -16.21 -3.53 -16.81
C LEU A 27 -15.47 -4.86 -16.79
N ALA A 28 -16.05 -5.88 -16.17
CA ALA A 28 -15.50 -7.24 -16.12
C ALA A 28 -15.47 -7.89 -17.50
N ASP A 29 -16.54 -7.75 -18.30
CA ASP A 29 -16.62 -8.25 -19.68
C ASP A 29 -15.55 -7.60 -20.58
N LYS A 30 -15.24 -6.33 -20.34
CA LYS A 30 -14.14 -5.59 -20.99
C LYS A 30 -12.75 -5.89 -20.40
N LYS A 31 -12.65 -6.79 -19.42
CA LYS A 31 -11.42 -7.13 -18.70
C LYS A 31 -10.70 -5.90 -18.11
N ALA A 32 -11.48 -4.93 -17.63
CA ALA A 32 -10.94 -3.73 -17.01
C ALA A 32 -10.15 -4.10 -15.74
N CYS A 33 -8.83 -4.00 -15.84
CA CYS A 33 -7.90 -4.41 -14.78
C CYS A 33 -7.16 -3.19 -14.26
N ASN A 34 -7.55 -2.70 -13.07
CA ASN A 34 -6.83 -1.66 -12.34
C ASN A 34 -7.09 -1.77 -10.83
N SER A 35 -6.19 -1.17 -10.05
CA SER A 35 -6.20 -1.24 -8.59
C SER A 35 -7.43 -0.58 -7.96
N ASP A 36 -7.91 0.54 -8.49
CA ASP A 36 -9.05 1.28 -7.93
C ASP A 36 -10.34 0.45 -8.04
N ILE A 37 -10.64 -0.09 -9.21
CA ILE A 37 -11.76 -1.03 -9.40
C ILE A 37 -11.60 -2.24 -8.44
N GLY A 38 -10.40 -2.77 -8.30
CA GLY A 38 -10.11 -3.88 -7.39
C GLY A 38 -10.53 -3.59 -5.96
N GLY A 39 -10.13 -2.45 -5.41
CA GLY A 39 -10.47 -2.04 -4.05
C GLY A 39 -11.97 -1.79 -3.85
N ILE A 40 -12.63 -1.12 -4.83
CA ILE A 40 -14.07 -0.88 -4.82
C ILE A 40 -14.85 -2.20 -4.78
N VAL A 41 -14.45 -3.17 -5.58
CA VAL A 41 -15.13 -4.46 -5.69
C VAL A 41 -14.95 -5.30 -4.43
N GLU A 42 -13.79 -5.31 -3.80
CA GLU A 42 -13.58 -6.01 -2.54
C GLU A 42 -14.42 -5.40 -1.41
N HIS A 43 -14.53 -4.07 -1.35
CA HIS A 43 -15.45 -3.41 -0.41
C HIS A 43 -16.92 -3.79 -0.69
N ALA A 44 -17.34 -3.72 -1.95
CA ALA A 44 -18.71 -4.03 -2.37
C ALA A 44 -19.11 -5.48 -2.04
N ASN A 45 -18.18 -6.44 -2.12
CA ASN A 45 -18.39 -7.83 -1.75
C ASN A 45 -18.92 -7.97 -0.30
N ILE A 46 -18.35 -7.18 0.63
CA ILE A 46 -18.77 -7.21 2.03
C ILE A 46 -20.12 -6.50 2.21
N ILE A 47 -20.30 -5.34 1.56
CA ILE A 47 -21.52 -4.53 1.69
C ILE A 47 -22.75 -5.26 1.14
N TYR A 48 -22.63 -5.88 -0.02
CA TYR A 48 -23.74 -6.53 -0.71
C TYR A 48 -23.87 -8.03 -0.42
N GLY A 49 -22.91 -8.63 0.30
CA GLY A 49 -22.90 -10.07 0.58
C GLY A 49 -22.77 -10.92 -0.68
N LYS A 50 -22.16 -10.38 -1.72
CA LYS A 50 -21.98 -11.04 -3.02
C LYS A 50 -20.51 -11.36 -3.24
N LYS A 51 -20.23 -12.31 -4.11
CA LYS A 51 -18.88 -12.66 -4.53
C LYS A 51 -18.63 -12.17 -5.96
N TYR A 52 -18.32 -10.88 -6.09
CA TYR A 52 -17.77 -10.38 -7.36
C TYR A 52 -16.33 -10.84 -7.50
N THR A 53 -15.98 -11.47 -8.61
CA THR A 53 -14.58 -11.79 -8.91
C THR A 53 -13.88 -10.54 -9.41
N SER A 54 -12.97 -9.97 -8.61
CA SER A 54 -12.20 -8.81 -9.03
C SER A 54 -11.33 -9.13 -10.24
N THR A 55 -11.39 -8.29 -11.26
CA THR A 55 -10.54 -8.39 -12.47
C THR A 55 -9.09 -8.01 -12.20
N PHE A 56 -8.80 -7.33 -11.09
CA PHE A 56 -7.45 -6.96 -10.69
C PHE A 56 -6.86 -7.98 -9.69
N CYS A 57 -7.39 -8.01 -8.49
CA CYS A 57 -6.99 -8.94 -7.45
C CYS A 57 -8.19 -9.31 -6.58
N HIS A 58 -8.45 -10.58 -6.40
CA HIS A 58 -9.46 -11.10 -5.49
C HIS A 58 -8.77 -11.61 -4.22
N GLU A 59 -9.34 -11.30 -3.06
CA GLU A 59 -8.73 -11.61 -1.75
C GLU A 59 -7.30 -11.05 -1.62
N SER A 60 -7.13 -9.76 -1.93
CA SER A 60 -5.83 -9.09 -2.04
C SER A 60 -4.96 -9.19 -0.79
N ILE A 61 -5.54 -9.44 0.40
CA ILE A 61 -4.80 -9.71 1.66
C ILE A 61 -3.90 -10.95 1.53
N ASN A 62 -4.29 -11.95 0.75
CA ASN A 62 -3.49 -13.18 0.56
C ASN A 62 -2.20 -12.93 -0.25
N TYR A 63 -2.09 -11.77 -0.87
CA TYR A 63 -0.94 -11.35 -1.67
C TYR A 63 -0.06 -10.33 -0.93
N VAL A 64 -0.19 -10.21 0.38
CA VAL A 64 0.74 -9.45 1.21
C VAL A 64 2.02 -10.27 1.40
N PHE A 65 3.14 -9.67 1.06
CA PHE A 65 4.47 -10.27 1.15
C PHE A 65 5.36 -9.41 2.04
N ILE A 66 5.95 -10.00 3.07
CA ILE A 66 6.90 -9.32 3.95
C ILE A 66 8.20 -10.12 3.98
N GLU A 67 9.31 -9.43 3.78
CA GLU A 67 10.64 -10.01 3.85
C GLU A 67 11.69 -8.96 4.22
N LYS A 68 12.75 -9.35 4.92
CA LYS A 68 13.89 -8.46 5.19
C LYS A 68 14.73 -8.22 3.93
N ILE A 69 15.18 -6.98 3.77
CA ILE A 69 16.28 -6.63 2.88
C ILE A 69 17.56 -6.78 3.70
N ASN A 70 18.37 -7.80 3.39
CA ASN A 70 19.62 -8.07 4.10
C ASN A 70 20.72 -7.03 3.75
N GLU A 71 21.80 -7.07 4.50
CA GLU A 71 22.91 -6.11 4.34
C GLU A 71 23.70 -6.29 3.04
N GLU A 72 23.64 -7.46 2.40
CA GLU A 72 24.26 -7.72 1.11
C GLU A 72 23.54 -6.96 -0.02
N LEU A 73 22.21 -6.80 0.09
CA LEU A 73 21.41 -6.06 -0.88
C LEU A 73 21.35 -4.57 -0.59
N PHE A 74 21.37 -4.18 0.68
CA PHE A 74 21.33 -2.78 1.11
C PHE A 74 22.16 -2.63 2.39
N SER A 75 23.36 -2.06 2.27
CA SER A 75 24.34 -2.03 3.35
C SER A 75 23.85 -1.24 4.58
N GLU A 76 24.47 -1.51 5.73
CA GLU A 76 24.17 -0.75 6.95
C GLU A 76 24.58 0.72 6.82
N ASN A 77 25.62 1.01 6.04
CA ASN A 77 26.02 2.38 5.73
C ASN A 77 24.96 3.11 4.89
N ASP A 78 24.46 2.49 3.83
CA ASP A 78 23.39 3.06 2.98
C ASP A 78 22.11 3.31 3.79
N LEU A 79 21.77 2.40 4.73
CA LEU A 79 20.63 2.58 5.63
C LEU A 79 20.81 3.82 6.51
N LYS A 80 21.99 4.00 7.10
CA LYS A 80 22.30 5.17 7.93
C LYS A 80 22.28 6.46 7.13
N GLU A 81 22.81 6.46 5.91
CA GLU A 81 22.77 7.62 5.02
C GLU A 81 21.32 7.98 4.64
N LEU A 82 20.49 6.99 4.33
CA LEU A 82 19.09 7.22 3.99
C LEU A 82 18.28 7.77 5.18
N ILE A 83 18.52 7.25 6.40
CA ILE A 83 17.93 7.80 7.64
C ILE A 83 18.41 9.24 7.88
N SER A 84 19.70 9.52 7.67
CA SER A 84 20.27 10.85 7.83
C SER A 84 19.68 11.83 6.81
N TYR A 85 19.51 11.41 5.57
CA TYR A 85 18.84 12.17 4.53
C TYR A 85 17.39 12.51 4.95
N SER A 86 16.63 11.56 5.49
CA SER A 86 15.29 11.80 6.03
C SER A 86 15.25 12.93 7.06
N LYS A 87 16.26 13.00 7.93
CA LYS A 87 16.35 14.05 8.97
C LYS A 87 16.72 15.42 8.41
N MET A 88 17.52 15.47 7.34
CA MET A 88 17.97 16.72 6.72
C MET A 88 16.90 17.31 5.78
N SER A 89 16.17 16.49 5.06
CA SER A 89 15.16 16.92 4.09
C SER A 89 13.86 17.47 4.72
N LYS A 90 13.74 17.43 6.04
CA LYS A 90 12.54 17.87 6.79
C LYS A 90 12.09 19.31 6.52
N LYS A 91 12.95 20.17 5.98
CA LYS A 91 12.60 21.59 5.68
C LYS A 91 11.80 21.75 4.40
N GLU A 92 11.87 20.77 3.50
CA GLU A 92 11.18 20.78 2.20
C GLU A 92 9.96 19.85 2.19
N ASP A 93 9.67 19.22 3.34
CA ASP A 93 8.62 18.25 3.48
C ASP A 93 7.24 18.91 3.48
N ARG A 94 6.27 18.21 2.93
CA ARG A 94 4.89 18.67 2.89
C ARG A 94 4.02 17.90 3.89
N SER A 95 3.05 18.61 4.48
CA SER A 95 1.92 17.96 5.11
C SER A 95 0.99 17.33 4.06
N GLN A 96 0.48 16.15 4.31
CA GLN A 96 -0.54 15.51 3.49
C GLN A 96 -1.73 15.05 4.36
N GLY A 97 -2.95 15.13 3.81
CA GLY A 97 -4.19 14.94 4.57
C GLY A 97 -4.42 13.55 5.18
N LEU A 98 -3.64 12.54 4.77
CA LEU A 98 -3.72 11.18 5.32
C LEU A 98 -2.73 10.93 6.46
N LEU A 99 -1.73 11.79 6.62
CA LEU A 99 -0.65 11.63 7.58
C LEU A 99 -0.88 12.48 8.82
N GLU A 100 -0.91 11.85 9.97
CA GLU A 100 -0.99 12.50 11.28
C GLU A 100 0.34 12.36 12.01
N ASN A 101 0.76 13.43 12.70
CA ASN A 101 2.02 13.50 13.46
C ASN A 101 3.24 13.00 12.70
N GLY A 102 3.33 13.35 11.43
CA GLY A 102 4.42 12.96 10.55
C GLY A 102 4.62 13.95 9.41
N ILE A 103 5.69 13.74 8.66
CA ILE A 103 6.05 14.51 7.48
C ILE A 103 6.41 13.57 6.35
N GLN A 104 6.19 14.03 5.11
CA GLN A 104 6.49 13.28 3.90
C GLN A 104 7.37 14.12 2.97
N THR A 105 8.40 13.50 2.40
CA THR A 105 9.22 14.16 1.36
C THR A 105 8.40 14.46 0.10
N SER A 106 8.80 15.51 -0.61
CA SER A 106 8.20 15.88 -1.90
C SER A 106 8.92 15.20 -3.06
N GLY A 107 8.20 15.01 -4.17
CA GLY A 107 8.76 14.45 -5.40
C GLY A 107 8.98 12.93 -5.36
N ASN A 108 9.70 12.43 -6.36
CA ASN A 108 10.09 11.03 -6.44
C ASN A 108 11.53 10.85 -5.90
N LEU A 109 11.68 10.09 -4.82
CA LEU A 109 12.98 9.81 -4.21
C LEU A 109 14.00 9.23 -5.21
N PHE A 110 13.53 8.39 -6.14
CA PHE A 110 14.40 7.75 -7.13
C PHE A 110 14.91 8.69 -8.24
N SER A 111 14.42 9.94 -8.31
CA SER A 111 14.99 10.95 -9.19
C SER A 111 16.28 11.59 -8.62
N LEU A 112 16.62 11.30 -7.37
CA LEU A 112 17.79 11.85 -6.69
C LEU A 112 19.04 11.04 -7.03
N ASP A 113 20.15 11.74 -7.32
CA ASP A 113 21.41 11.12 -7.70
C ASP A 113 22.34 10.87 -6.49
N TYR A 114 21.88 10.04 -5.55
CA TYR A 114 22.68 9.58 -4.42
C TYR A 114 22.98 8.08 -4.52
N PRO A 115 24.21 7.61 -4.17
CA PRO A 115 24.56 6.19 -4.21
C PRO A 115 23.61 5.31 -3.40
N PHE A 116 23.24 5.71 -2.20
CA PHE A 116 22.31 4.97 -1.33
C PHE A 116 20.89 4.91 -1.91
N ILE A 117 20.43 5.89 -2.70
CA ILE A 117 19.15 5.86 -3.40
C ILE A 117 19.19 4.81 -4.53
N LYS A 118 20.26 4.77 -5.30
CA LYS A 118 20.46 3.74 -6.36
C LYS A 118 20.56 2.34 -5.73
N SER A 119 21.22 2.22 -4.59
CA SER A 119 21.35 0.96 -3.84
C SER A 119 19.99 0.44 -3.39
N ILE A 120 19.18 1.26 -2.72
CA ILE A 120 17.84 0.83 -2.29
C ILE A 120 16.91 0.55 -3.47
N GLN A 121 16.94 1.35 -4.54
CA GLN A 121 16.15 1.10 -5.74
C GLN A 121 16.43 -0.28 -6.32
N LYS A 122 17.71 -0.64 -6.48
CA LYS A 122 18.14 -1.96 -6.95
C LYS A 122 17.66 -3.09 -6.04
N ALA A 123 17.77 -2.91 -4.72
CA ALA A 123 17.29 -3.89 -3.75
C ALA A 123 15.77 -4.09 -3.86
N LEU A 124 15.01 -3.02 -4.05
CA LEU A 124 13.56 -3.09 -4.25
C LEU A 124 13.18 -3.78 -5.55
N GLU A 125 13.87 -3.52 -6.65
CA GLU A 125 13.64 -4.20 -7.93
C GLU A 125 13.83 -5.72 -7.80
N ILE A 126 14.86 -6.18 -7.07
CA ILE A 126 15.07 -7.60 -6.77
C ILE A 126 13.89 -8.19 -5.97
N LYS A 127 13.38 -7.45 -4.98
CA LYS A 127 12.23 -7.89 -4.16
C LYS A 127 10.93 -7.91 -4.95
N ILE A 128 10.73 -6.97 -5.88
CA ILE A 128 9.58 -6.93 -6.79
C ILE A 128 9.59 -8.15 -7.71
N GLU A 129 10.73 -8.50 -8.29
CA GLU A 129 10.85 -9.71 -9.11
C GLU A 129 10.61 -10.99 -8.30
N LYS A 130 11.08 -11.04 -7.05
CA LYS A 130 10.79 -12.14 -6.14
C LYS A 130 9.30 -12.23 -5.81
N TYR A 131 8.66 -11.09 -5.53
CA TYR A 131 7.22 -10.98 -5.31
C TYR A 131 6.41 -11.56 -6.48
N LYS A 132 6.71 -11.13 -7.71
CA LYS A 132 6.07 -11.61 -8.92
C LYS A 132 6.19 -13.12 -9.08
N LYS A 133 7.38 -13.68 -8.82
CA LYS A 133 7.66 -15.11 -8.93
C LYS A 133 7.02 -15.94 -7.81
N LYS A 134 6.62 -15.33 -6.70
CA LYS A 134 6.00 -16.03 -5.57
C LYS A 134 4.58 -16.52 -5.88
N PHE A 135 3.88 -15.85 -6.79
CA PHE A 135 2.46 -16.11 -7.08
C PHE A 135 2.22 -16.57 -8.53
N PRO A 136 2.98 -17.56 -9.04
CA PRO A 136 2.80 -18.04 -10.40
C PRO A 136 1.42 -18.72 -10.51
N ASN A 137 0.77 -18.59 -11.65
CA ASN A 137 -0.51 -19.23 -11.92
C ASN A 137 -1.64 -18.92 -10.92
N SER A 138 -1.55 -17.78 -10.24
CA SER A 138 -2.55 -17.38 -9.25
C SER A 138 -3.94 -17.08 -9.84
N GLY A 139 -4.04 -16.92 -11.15
CA GLY A 139 -5.27 -16.51 -11.83
C GLY A 139 -5.62 -15.02 -11.64
N GLN A 140 -4.84 -14.29 -10.87
CA GLN A 140 -5.11 -12.90 -10.55
C GLN A 140 -4.73 -11.95 -11.68
N GLY A 141 -5.59 -10.97 -11.97
CA GLY A 141 -5.38 -10.03 -13.07
C GLY A 141 -4.09 -9.24 -12.92
N PHE A 142 -3.71 -8.81 -11.72
CA PHE A 142 -2.50 -8.03 -11.49
C PHE A 142 -1.20 -8.83 -11.71
N ILE A 143 -1.23 -10.16 -11.58
CA ILE A 143 -0.11 -11.04 -11.92
C ILE A 143 -0.12 -11.36 -13.43
N ASN A 144 -1.27 -11.75 -13.97
CA ASN A 144 -1.40 -12.20 -15.37
C ASN A 144 -1.17 -11.04 -16.36
N ASN A 145 -1.52 -9.81 -15.98
CA ASN A 145 -1.33 -8.60 -16.79
C ASN A 145 -0.18 -7.73 -16.27
N TRP A 146 0.84 -8.32 -15.65
CA TRP A 146 1.98 -7.57 -15.14
C TRP A 146 2.56 -6.66 -16.23
N PRO A 147 2.71 -5.35 -15.98
CA PRO A 147 3.17 -4.41 -16.99
C PRO A 147 4.59 -4.75 -17.45
N LYS A 148 4.83 -4.72 -18.76
CA LYS A 148 6.17 -4.93 -19.34
C LYS A 148 7.15 -3.84 -18.94
N ASN A 149 6.66 -2.61 -18.90
CA ASN A 149 7.39 -1.43 -18.46
C ASN A 149 6.67 -0.82 -17.27
N TYR A 150 7.38 -0.44 -16.25
CA TYR A 150 6.86 0.24 -15.07
C TYR A 150 7.88 1.26 -14.55
N GLU A 151 7.41 2.22 -13.82
CA GLU A 151 8.21 3.20 -13.12
C GLU A 151 8.06 3.00 -11.61
N LEU A 152 9.16 3.15 -10.88
CA LEU A 152 9.14 3.19 -9.43
C LEU A 152 9.03 4.64 -8.97
N SER A 153 8.04 4.90 -8.14
CA SER A 153 7.88 6.18 -7.47
C SER A 153 7.91 5.97 -5.97
N ALA A 154 8.75 6.73 -5.27
CA ALA A 154 8.92 6.61 -3.83
C ALA A 154 9.00 7.97 -3.15
N TRP A 155 8.58 7.98 -1.90
CA TRP A 155 8.73 9.08 -0.95
C TRP A 155 9.03 8.51 0.44
N MET A 156 9.65 9.31 1.28
CA MET A 156 9.89 8.94 2.67
C MET A 156 8.82 9.54 3.57
N ILE A 157 8.47 8.80 4.61
CA ILE A 157 7.57 9.26 5.67
C ILE A 157 8.27 9.06 7.01
N SER A 158 8.38 10.13 7.78
CA SER A 158 8.85 10.12 9.16
C SER A 158 7.70 10.46 10.09
N MET A 159 7.45 9.62 11.08
CA MET A 159 6.37 9.78 12.05
C MET A 159 6.94 9.90 13.46
N LYS A 160 6.35 10.80 14.26
CA LYS A 160 6.60 10.92 15.69
C LYS A 160 5.57 10.12 16.48
N THR A 161 5.69 10.11 17.80
CA THR A 161 4.72 9.49 18.72
C THR A 161 3.28 9.90 18.36
N GLY A 162 2.35 8.95 18.39
CA GLY A 162 0.97 9.13 17.91
C GLY A 162 0.83 9.21 16.40
N GLY A 163 1.93 9.09 15.64
CA GLY A 163 1.92 9.18 14.18
C GLY A 163 1.28 7.97 13.51
N PHE A 164 0.51 8.24 12.45
CA PHE A 164 -0.09 7.20 11.61
C PHE A 164 -0.50 7.72 10.23
N LEU A 165 -0.64 6.82 9.29
CA LEU A 165 -1.35 7.05 8.03
C LEU A 165 -2.77 6.51 8.14
N LYS A 166 -3.76 7.33 7.75
CA LYS A 166 -5.16 6.93 7.62
C LYS A 166 -5.32 5.83 6.55
N SER A 167 -6.39 5.06 6.66
CA SER A 167 -6.69 4.01 5.67
C SER A 167 -6.82 4.60 4.26
N HIS A 168 -6.10 3.99 3.30
CA HIS A 168 -6.08 4.38 1.89
C HIS A 168 -5.60 3.22 1.03
N ASN A 169 -5.74 3.35 -0.28
CA ASN A 169 -5.12 2.52 -1.30
C ASN A 169 -4.40 3.41 -2.33
N HIS A 170 -3.71 2.81 -3.27
CA HIS A 170 -2.98 3.53 -4.32
C HIS A 170 -3.65 3.33 -5.68
N GLU A 171 -4.59 4.23 -6.01
CA GLU A 171 -5.48 4.14 -7.18
C GLU A 171 -4.74 4.00 -8.53
N TYR A 172 -3.54 4.57 -8.63
CA TYR A 172 -2.71 4.56 -9.85
C TYR A 172 -1.57 3.55 -9.81
N GLY A 173 -1.37 2.88 -8.68
CA GLY A 173 -0.32 1.88 -8.54
C GLY A 173 -0.73 0.50 -9.08
N TRP A 174 0.25 -0.31 -9.47
CA TRP A 174 0.05 -1.73 -9.76
C TRP A 174 0.27 -2.57 -8.51
N ILE A 175 1.44 -2.41 -7.92
CA ILE A 175 1.77 -2.89 -6.58
C ILE A 175 2.25 -1.72 -5.73
N THR A 176 2.11 -1.85 -4.44
CA THR A 176 2.58 -0.91 -3.43
C THR A 176 3.52 -1.62 -2.48
N GLY A 177 4.51 -0.89 -1.97
CA GLY A 177 5.41 -1.41 -0.95
C GLY A 177 5.80 -0.35 0.06
N SER A 178 6.12 -0.80 1.27
CA SER A 178 6.71 0.03 2.32
C SER A 178 7.99 -0.63 2.80
N PHE A 179 9.11 0.07 2.69
CA PHE A 179 10.38 -0.35 3.27
C PHE A 179 10.62 0.41 4.58
N TYR A 180 10.84 -0.31 5.66
CA TYR A 180 10.94 0.24 7.00
C TYR A 180 12.40 0.46 7.39
N LEU A 181 12.80 1.73 7.38
CA LEU A 181 14.18 2.13 7.69
C LEU A 181 14.47 2.10 9.18
N GLN A 182 13.50 2.52 9.98
CA GLN A 182 13.57 2.57 11.43
C GLN A 182 12.20 2.29 12.04
N ILE A 183 12.10 1.20 12.78
CA ILE A 183 10.94 0.87 13.61
C ILE A 183 11.35 0.99 15.06
N PRO A 184 10.70 1.86 15.85
CA PRO A 184 10.97 2.00 17.27
C PRO A 184 10.77 0.68 18.03
N LYS A 185 11.60 0.46 19.05
CA LYS A 185 11.38 -0.66 19.96
C LYS A 185 10.26 -0.30 20.94
N TYR A 186 9.10 -0.91 20.75
CA TYR A 186 7.97 -0.71 21.65
C TYR A 186 8.15 -1.55 22.93
N LYS A 187 7.86 -0.95 24.09
CA LYS A 187 7.93 -1.64 25.37
C LYS A 187 6.80 -2.65 25.57
N ASN A 188 5.66 -2.41 24.91
CA ASN A 188 4.48 -3.26 24.99
C ASN A 188 4.42 -4.14 23.73
N ASN A 189 4.13 -5.41 23.92
CA ASN A 189 3.97 -6.37 22.82
C ASN A 189 2.56 -6.24 22.19
N ASP A 190 2.16 -5.01 21.88
CA ASP A 190 0.91 -4.66 21.23
C ASP A 190 1.11 -4.46 19.72
N ASP A 191 0.05 -4.13 19.01
CA ASP A 191 0.08 -3.92 17.55
C ASP A 191 0.54 -2.52 17.13
N SER A 192 1.00 -1.69 18.08
CA SER A 192 1.46 -0.33 17.83
C SER A 192 2.53 -0.25 16.74
N GLY A 193 2.39 0.70 15.84
CA GLY A 193 3.34 0.96 14.76
C GLY A 193 3.33 -0.06 13.62
N ASN A 194 2.55 -1.13 13.74
CA ASN A 194 2.41 -2.13 12.69
C ASN A 194 1.58 -1.61 11.50
N ILE A 195 1.61 -2.34 10.39
CA ILE A 195 0.74 -2.10 9.25
C ILE A 195 -0.51 -2.97 9.36
N ALA A 196 -1.66 -2.36 9.10
CA ALA A 196 -2.95 -3.04 9.10
C ALA A 196 -3.61 -2.95 7.73
N PHE A 197 -4.26 -4.04 7.33
CA PHE A 197 -4.95 -4.20 6.06
C PHE A 197 -6.43 -4.49 6.27
N SER A 198 -7.26 -3.96 5.39
CA SER A 198 -8.71 -4.21 5.40
C SER A 198 -9.27 -4.08 3.98
N TYR A 199 -10.44 -4.63 3.74
CA TYR A 199 -11.22 -4.35 2.53
C TYR A 199 -12.12 -3.12 2.68
N GLN A 200 -12.07 -2.42 3.82
CA GLN A 200 -12.84 -1.21 4.05
C GLN A 200 -12.21 0.00 3.39
N GLY A 201 -12.79 0.45 2.29
CA GLY A 201 -12.45 1.75 1.71
C GLY A 201 -13.06 2.89 2.53
N PRO A 202 -12.26 3.87 2.99
CA PRO A 202 -12.72 4.91 3.92
C PRO A 202 -13.75 5.87 3.30
N ARG A 203 -13.85 5.91 1.97
CA ARG A 203 -14.81 6.75 1.23
C ARG A 203 -16.18 6.11 1.06
N TYR A 204 -16.33 4.83 1.43
CA TYR A 204 -17.56 4.05 1.18
C TYR A 204 -18.29 3.72 2.48
N PRO A 205 -19.63 3.63 2.45
CA PRO A 205 -20.41 3.31 3.64
C PRO A 205 -20.13 1.89 4.10
N ASN A 206 -20.00 1.67 5.42
CA ASN A 206 -19.80 0.34 5.99
C ASN A 206 -21.11 -0.40 6.29
N LYS A 207 -22.23 0.34 6.39
CA LYS A 207 -23.58 -0.19 6.67
C LYS A 207 -23.66 -1.17 7.87
N GLY A 208 -22.86 -0.94 8.88
CA GLY A 208 -22.78 -1.81 10.05
C GLY A 208 -22.17 -3.19 9.76
N LYS A 209 -21.55 -3.38 8.59
CA LYS A 209 -20.81 -4.61 8.28
C LYS A 209 -19.46 -4.63 9.00
N ASN A 210 -19.04 -5.80 9.39
CA ASN A 210 -17.72 -6.01 9.94
C ASN A 210 -16.70 -6.22 8.82
N PHE A 211 -15.71 -5.36 8.78
CA PHE A 211 -14.54 -5.49 7.91
C PHE A 211 -13.37 -5.99 8.77
N ASN A 212 -13.03 -7.25 8.62
CA ASN A 212 -11.91 -7.83 9.34
C ASN A 212 -10.61 -7.04 9.08
N LEU A 213 -9.88 -6.81 10.17
CA LEU A 213 -8.57 -6.17 10.13
C LEU A 213 -7.50 -7.26 10.18
N THR A 214 -6.55 -7.21 9.26
CA THR A 214 -5.37 -8.08 9.25
C THR A 214 -4.14 -7.26 9.58
N ILE A 215 -3.57 -7.48 10.75
CA ILE A 215 -2.37 -6.78 11.22
C ILE A 215 -1.15 -7.61 10.87
N LYS A 216 -0.12 -6.96 10.35
CA LYS A 216 1.19 -7.56 10.07
C LYS A 216 2.26 -6.86 10.86
N LYS A 217 2.96 -7.63 11.69
CA LYS A 217 4.16 -7.14 12.38
C LYS A 217 5.23 -6.79 11.38
N ILE A 218 5.92 -5.69 11.64
CA ILE A 218 7.01 -5.18 10.82
C ILE A 218 8.19 -4.81 11.71
N GLU A 219 9.38 -4.96 11.16
CA GLU A 219 10.64 -4.62 11.81
C GLU A 219 11.49 -3.72 10.89
N THR A 220 12.50 -3.11 11.46
CA THR A 220 13.52 -2.42 10.66
C THR A 220 14.11 -3.35 9.61
N ARG A 221 14.27 -2.86 8.37
CA ARG A 221 14.71 -3.55 7.16
C ARG A 221 13.67 -4.48 6.52
N ASP A 222 12.44 -4.56 7.03
CA ASP A 222 11.38 -5.26 6.32
C ASP A 222 10.91 -4.46 5.11
N ILE A 223 10.64 -5.16 4.01
CA ILE A 223 9.84 -4.68 2.88
C ILE A 223 8.51 -5.41 2.90
N CYS A 224 7.43 -4.64 2.88
CA CYS A 224 6.07 -5.15 2.74
C CYS A 224 5.55 -4.78 1.36
N ILE A 225 5.25 -5.76 0.50
CA ILE A 225 4.73 -5.57 -0.86
C ILE A 225 3.34 -6.19 -0.96
N PHE A 226 2.40 -5.50 -1.62
CA PHE A 226 1.02 -5.93 -1.77
C PHE A 226 0.34 -5.29 -3.00
N PRO A 227 -0.81 -5.84 -3.48
CA PRO A 227 -1.57 -5.23 -4.57
C PRO A 227 -2.05 -3.83 -4.20
N SER A 228 -1.90 -2.86 -5.08
CA SER A 228 -2.26 -1.46 -4.82
C SER A 228 -3.76 -1.23 -4.57
N SER A 229 -4.61 -2.21 -4.88
CA SER A 229 -6.04 -2.20 -4.53
C SER A 229 -6.33 -2.34 -3.04
N LEU A 230 -5.40 -2.91 -2.26
CA LEU A 230 -5.61 -3.24 -0.86
C LEU A 230 -5.54 -2.00 0.04
N PHE A 231 -6.60 -1.74 0.78
CA PHE A 231 -6.62 -0.65 1.77
C PHE A 231 -5.74 -1.00 2.96
N HIS A 232 -4.93 -0.03 3.37
CA HIS A 232 -3.98 -0.19 4.46
C HIS A 232 -3.81 1.09 5.26
N HIS A 233 -3.34 0.93 6.50
CA HIS A 233 -3.04 2.05 7.39
C HIS A 233 -1.95 1.68 8.39
N THR A 234 -1.37 2.68 9.04
CA THR A 234 -0.44 2.48 10.15
C THR A 234 -1.20 2.53 11.46
N ILE A 235 -0.96 1.59 12.37
CA ILE A 235 -1.48 1.65 13.73
C ILE A 235 -0.67 2.71 14.50
N PRO A 236 -1.33 3.67 15.18
CA PRO A 236 -0.61 4.67 15.98
C PRO A 236 0.32 4.02 17.01
N PHE A 237 1.42 4.67 17.31
CA PHE A 237 2.42 4.17 18.24
C PHE A 237 2.84 5.24 19.25
N ASN A 238 3.42 4.80 20.36
CA ASN A 238 3.98 5.68 21.38
C ASN A 238 5.46 5.35 21.60
N SER A 239 6.34 6.27 21.19
CA SER A 239 7.79 6.13 21.35
C SER A 239 8.48 7.47 21.30
N SER A 240 9.64 7.61 21.93
CA SER A 240 10.54 8.75 21.76
C SER A 240 11.34 8.69 20.44
N GLU A 241 11.40 7.52 19.81
CA GLU A 241 12.05 7.33 18.51
C GLU A 241 11.07 7.56 17.38
N GLU A 242 11.56 8.08 16.26
CA GLU A 242 10.76 8.23 15.04
C GLU A 242 10.61 6.89 14.31
N ARG A 243 9.46 6.68 13.70
CA ARG A 243 9.21 5.61 12.73
C ARG A 243 9.42 6.18 11.33
N ILE A 244 10.31 5.54 10.56
CA ILE A 244 10.68 5.95 9.20
C ILE A 244 10.49 4.77 8.26
#